data_099fbed844a8502235d265d81b7417a0
#
_entry.id   099fbed844a8502235d265d81b7417a0
#
_cell.length_a   1.000
_cell.length_b   1.000
_cell.length_c   1.000
_cell.angle_alpha   90.00
_cell.angle_beta   90.00
_cell.angle_gamma   90.00
#
_symmetry.space_group_name_H-M   'P 1'
#
loop_
_entity.id
_entity.type
_entity.pdbx_description
1 polymer ?
#
loop_
_entity_poly.entity_id
_entity_poly.type
_entity_poly.pdbx_seq_one_letter_code
_entity_poly.pdbx_strand_id
1 'polypeptide(L)'
;MKLVITVIFFSLITSLNYNAQAQNDFAKLEKNVNIRAKGLIQELNKTKDTLILQSGSLINKVYSVSTDYEREVDMVVNDTHIKIPLNQLSKGKHVFVAVQSPIRIVFVVKVFRDNEWLLAMQEERLALKND
;
A
#
# COMPACT_ATOMS: atom_id res chain seq x y z
N MET A 1 -14.98 8.46 43.85
CA MET A 1 -13.80 9.08 43.24
C MET A 1 -12.79 8.08 42.70
N LYS A 2 -12.45 7.01 43.38
CA LYS A 2 -11.50 6.00 42.91
C LYS A 2 -11.97 5.27 41.64
N LEU A 3 -13.24 5.01 41.46
CA LEU A 3 -13.80 4.35 40.27
C LEU A 3 -13.68 5.21 39.00
N VAL A 4 -13.85 6.53 39.11
CA VAL A 4 -13.77 7.46 37.98
C VAL A 4 -12.32 7.56 37.45
N ILE A 5 -11.35 7.62 38.37
CA ILE A 5 -9.92 7.68 38.01
C ILE A 5 -9.49 6.38 37.33
N THR A 6 -9.97 5.23 37.79
CA THR A 6 -9.66 3.92 37.17
C THR A 6 -10.22 3.81 35.76
N VAL A 7 -11.43 4.30 35.51
CA VAL A 7 -12.06 4.29 34.18
C VAL A 7 -11.31 5.21 33.21
N ILE A 8 -10.90 6.40 33.65
CA ILE A 8 -10.11 7.34 32.83
C ILE A 8 -8.77 6.75 32.45
N PHE A 9 -8.08 6.08 33.39
CA PHE A 9 -6.80 5.43 33.15
C PHE A 9 -6.91 4.27 32.16
N PHE A 10 -7.97 3.47 32.25
CA PHE A 10 -8.25 2.37 31.32
C PHE A 10 -8.55 2.88 29.89
N SER A 11 -9.30 3.98 29.78
CA SER A 11 -9.59 4.63 28.51
C SER A 11 -8.32 5.15 27.80
N LEU A 12 -7.37 5.65 28.58
CA LEU A 12 -6.09 6.16 28.05
C LEU A 12 -5.23 5.02 27.48
N ILE A 13 -5.22 3.85 28.10
CA ILE A 13 -4.45 2.68 27.64
C ILE A 13 -5.02 2.14 26.32
N THR A 14 -6.33 2.14 26.14
CA THR A 14 -6.95 1.67 24.89
C THR A 14 -6.66 2.57 23.71
N SER A 15 -6.53 3.89 23.92
CA SER A 15 -6.20 4.83 22.85
C SER A 15 -4.75 4.70 22.35
N LEU A 16 -3.82 4.31 23.22
CA LEU A 16 -2.41 4.07 22.85
C LEU A 16 -2.25 2.84 21.94
N ASN A 17 -3.06 1.81 22.11
CA ASN A 17 -3.03 0.61 21.29
C ASN A 17 -3.49 0.86 19.84
N TYR A 18 -4.36 1.82 19.61
CA TYR A 18 -4.82 2.19 18.28
C TYR A 18 -3.71 2.76 17.40
N ASN A 19 -2.85 3.59 17.98
CA ASN A 19 -1.73 4.20 17.26
C ASN A 19 -0.64 3.20 16.90
N ALA A 20 -0.45 2.16 17.70
CA ALA A 20 0.55 1.13 17.45
C ALA A 20 0.22 0.24 16.23
N GLN A 21 -1.06 0.02 15.94
CA GLN A 21 -1.50 -0.77 14.77
C GLN A 21 -1.29 -0.02 13.45
N ALA A 22 -1.48 1.31 13.43
CA ALA A 22 -1.28 2.13 12.25
C ALA A 22 0.18 2.20 11.78
N GLN A 23 1.14 1.98 12.68
CA GLN A 23 2.58 1.99 12.38
C GLN A 23 3.09 0.70 11.74
N ASN A 24 2.27 -0.35 11.70
CA ASN A 24 2.64 -1.66 11.15
C ASN A 24 2.16 -1.90 9.73
N ASP A 25 1.57 -0.91 9.08
CA ASP A 25 1.14 -1.02 7.69
C ASP A 25 2.35 -1.20 6.77
N PHE A 26 2.22 -2.11 5.80
CA PHE A 26 3.26 -2.38 4.83
C PHE A 26 3.53 -1.18 3.93
N ALA A 27 2.47 -0.53 3.47
CA ALA A 27 2.56 0.60 2.55
C ALA A 27 1.43 1.59 2.80
N LYS A 28 1.60 2.79 2.26
CA LYS A 28 0.61 3.86 2.29
C LYS A 28 0.39 4.39 0.87
N LEU A 29 -0.87 4.57 0.51
CA LEU A 29 -1.26 5.13 -0.78
C LEU A 29 -1.66 6.60 -0.62
N GLU A 30 -1.05 7.47 -1.41
CA GLU A 30 -1.47 8.85 -1.59
C GLU A 30 -2.18 8.95 -2.94
N LYS A 31 -3.51 8.96 -2.90
CA LYS A 31 -4.35 8.91 -4.10
C LYS A 31 -4.26 10.21 -4.89
N ASN A 32 -4.41 10.09 -6.21
CA ASN A 32 -4.69 11.25 -7.06
C ASN A 32 -6.17 11.61 -6.91
N VAL A 33 -6.45 12.80 -6.40
CA VAL A 33 -7.81 13.32 -6.17
C VAL A 33 -8.24 14.33 -7.22
N ASN A 34 -7.46 14.49 -8.30
CA ASN A 34 -7.81 15.37 -9.40
C ASN A 34 -9.09 14.86 -10.08
N ILE A 35 -9.91 15.79 -10.56
CA ILE A 35 -11.17 15.46 -11.25
C ILE A 35 -10.97 14.55 -12.48
N ARG A 36 -9.84 14.69 -13.18
CA ARG A 36 -9.50 13.84 -14.33
C ARG A 36 -9.17 12.40 -13.93
N ALA A 37 -8.79 12.17 -12.66
CA ALA A 37 -8.49 10.85 -12.13
C ALA A 37 -9.71 10.18 -11.49
N LYS A 38 -10.86 10.83 -11.47
CA LYS A 38 -12.05 10.37 -10.75
C LYS A 38 -12.54 8.99 -11.19
N GLY A 39 -12.33 8.63 -12.45
CA GLY A 39 -12.73 7.34 -12.99
C GLY A 39 -11.84 6.18 -12.59
N LEU A 40 -10.65 6.45 -12.03
CA LEU A 40 -9.71 5.41 -11.59
C LEU A 40 -9.81 5.20 -10.09
N ILE A 41 -10.24 4.02 -9.69
CA ILE A 41 -10.23 3.61 -8.27
C ILE A 41 -8.81 3.18 -7.93
N GLN A 42 -8.23 3.81 -6.90
CA GLN A 42 -6.89 3.54 -6.40
C GLN A 42 -7.03 3.14 -4.93
N GLU A 43 -6.66 1.92 -4.59
CA GLU A 43 -6.76 1.46 -3.20
C GLU A 43 -5.75 0.36 -2.91
N LEU A 44 -5.47 0.15 -1.62
CA LEU A 44 -4.67 -0.98 -1.15
C LEU A 44 -5.60 -2.03 -0.55
N ASN A 45 -5.17 -3.30 -0.58
CA ASN A 45 -5.87 -4.37 0.11
C ASN A 45 -5.78 -4.21 1.64
N LYS A 46 -6.38 -5.14 2.40
CA LYS A 46 -6.40 -5.08 3.88
C LYS A 46 -5.01 -5.10 4.50
N THR A 47 -4.10 -5.88 3.95
CA THR A 47 -2.73 -6.02 4.44
C THR A 47 -1.79 -4.93 3.93
N LYS A 48 -2.27 -4.06 3.03
CA LYS A 48 -1.52 -2.96 2.44
C LYS A 48 -0.31 -3.40 1.61
N ASP A 49 -0.29 -4.64 1.16
CA ASP A 49 0.80 -5.21 0.36
C ASP A 49 0.48 -5.33 -1.14
N THR A 50 -0.73 -5.00 -1.55
CA THR A 50 -1.19 -5.08 -2.93
C THR A 50 -1.94 -3.81 -3.32
N LEU A 51 -1.50 -3.20 -4.42
CA LEU A 51 -2.19 -2.06 -5.04
C LEU A 51 -3.28 -2.57 -5.97
N ILE A 52 -4.48 -2.05 -5.81
CA ILE A 52 -5.64 -2.38 -6.63
C ILE A 52 -6.04 -1.15 -7.44
N LEU A 53 -6.04 -1.30 -8.77
CA LEU A 53 -6.50 -0.28 -9.70
C LEU A 53 -7.70 -0.82 -10.47
N GLN A 54 -8.76 -0.02 -10.56
CA GLN A 54 -9.98 -0.38 -11.25
C GLN A 54 -10.59 0.85 -11.91
N SER A 55 -11.07 0.71 -13.14
CA SER A 55 -11.67 1.80 -13.89
C SER A 55 -12.76 1.27 -14.82
N GLY A 56 -13.69 2.13 -15.22
CA GLY A 56 -14.63 1.86 -16.31
C GLY A 56 -13.97 1.96 -17.68
N SER A 57 -12.79 2.57 -17.76
CA SER A 57 -12.01 2.74 -18.99
C SER A 57 -10.76 1.88 -18.96
N LEU A 58 -10.22 1.58 -20.14
CA LEU A 58 -9.04 0.75 -20.29
C LEU A 58 -7.81 1.39 -19.64
N ILE A 59 -7.10 0.62 -18.83
CA ILE A 59 -5.78 0.98 -18.31
C ILE A 59 -4.75 0.36 -19.28
N ASN A 60 -4.04 1.20 -20.01
CA ASN A 60 -3.08 0.71 -21.02
C ASN A 60 -1.81 0.18 -20.39
N LYS A 61 -1.25 0.90 -19.44
CA LYS A 61 0.06 0.63 -18.85
C LYS A 61 0.13 1.19 -17.44
N VAL A 62 0.92 0.54 -16.58
CA VAL A 62 1.27 1.06 -15.25
C VAL A 62 2.77 0.94 -15.08
N TYR A 63 3.39 2.01 -14.62
CA TYR A 63 4.80 1.98 -14.24
C TYR A 63 5.03 2.78 -12.97
N SER A 64 6.17 2.53 -12.32
CA SER A 64 6.58 3.25 -11.11
C SER A 64 8.01 3.76 -11.27
N VAL A 65 8.29 4.87 -10.56
CA VAL A 65 9.63 5.44 -10.48
C VAL A 65 10.00 5.60 -9.01
N SER A 66 11.10 4.98 -8.60
CA SER A 66 11.62 5.09 -7.24
C SER A 66 12.38 6.41 -7.02
N THR A 67 12.80 6.66 -5.79
CA THR A 67 13.64 7.84 -5.46
C THR A 67 14.99 7.81 -6.18
N ASP A 68 15.47 6.62 -6.57
CA ASP A 68 16.70 6.43 -7.33
C ASP A 68 16.46 6.45 -8.84
N TYR A 69 15.27 6.88 -9.27
CA TYR A 69 14.84 6.96 -10.67
C TYR A 69 14.78 5.61 -11.40
N GLU A 70 14.66 4.52 -10.67
CA GLU A 70 14.50 3.19 -11.25
C GLU A 70 13.03 2.84 -11.43
N ARG A 71 12.72 2.16 -12.54
CA ARG A 71 11.39 1.61 -12.79
C ARG A 71 11.31 0.20 -12.24
N GLU A 72 10.74 0.06 -11.04
CA GLU A 72 10.57 -1.25 -10.39
C GLU A 72 9.30 -1.95 -10.84
N VAL A 73 8.30 -1.19 -11.27
CA VAL A 73 7.10 -1.69 -11.94
C VAL A 73 7.04 -1.08 -13.34
N ASP A 74 6.89 -1.91 -14.36
CA ASP A 74 6.68 -1.47 -15.74
C ASP A 74 5.95 -2.57 -16.47
N MET A 75 4.63 -2.43 -16.62
CA MET A 75 3.80 -3.47 -17.18
C MET A 75 2.74 -2.93 -18.13
N VAL A 76 2.51 -3.67 -19.20
CA VAL A 76 1.36 -3.45 -20.09
C VAL A 76 0.16 -4.15 -19.47
N VAL A 77 -0.93 -3.42 -19.27
CA VAL A 77 -2.14 -3.93 -18.62
C VAL A 77 -3.23 -4.25 -19.64
N ASN A 78 -3.63 -3.27 -20.44
CA ASN A 78 -4.70 -3.40 -21.42
C ASN A 78 -5.99 -4.04 -20.86
N ASP A 79 -6.36 -3.62 -19.66
CA ASP A 79 -7.52 -4.13 -18.92
C ASP A 79 -8.12 -3.01 -18.08
N THR A 80 -9.33 -3.21 -17.59
CA THR A 80 -10.03 -2.25 -16.72
C THR A 80 -9.63 -2.38 -15.25
N HIS A 81 -8.96 -3.45 -14.88
CA HIS A 81 -8.50 -3.65 -13.50
C HIS A 81 -7.17 -4.39 -13.45
N ILE A 82 -6.40 -4.13 -12.39
CA ILE A 82 -5.16 -4.84 -12.12
C ILE A 82 -4.85 -4.82 -10.63
N LYS A 83 -4.24 -5.88 -10.16
CA LYS A 83 -3.67 -5.99 -8.80
C LYS A 83 -2.16 -6.08 -8.94
N ILE A 84 -1.45 -5.19 -8.27
CA ILE A 84 0.01 -5.11 -8.34
C ILE A 84 0.58 -5.42 -6.96
N PRO A 85 1.31 -6.55 -6.80
CA PRO A 85 1.98 -6.85 -5.54
C PRO A 85 3.06 -5.80 -5.25
N LEU A 86 3.10 -5.31 -4.02
CA LEU A 86 4.08 -4.30 -3.58
C LEU A 86 5.28 -4.92 -2.88
N ASN A 87 5.27 -6.23 -2.66
CA ASN A 87 6.32 -6.94 -1.94
C ASN A 87 7.67 -6.96 -2.66
N GLN A 88 7.69 -6.67 -3.95
CA GLN A 88 8.91 -6.60 -4.76
C GLN A 88 9.49 -5.18 -4.87
N LEU A 89 8.78 -4.20 -4.31
CA LEU A 89 9.25 -2.82 -4.33
C LEU A 89 10.23 -2.55 -3.21
N SER A 90 11.25 -1.75 -3.51
CA SER A 90 12.18 -1.27 -2.50
C SER A 90 11.48 -0.37 -1.49
N LYS A 91 12.07 -0.26 -0.30
CA LYS A 91 11.59 0.64 0.74
C LYS A 91 11.68 2.09 0.27
N GLY A 92 10.65 2.87 0.53
CA GLY A 92 10.62 4.30 0.23
C GLY A 92 9.46 4.70 -0.65
N LYS A 93 9.58 5.88 -1.24
CA LYS A 93 8.56 6.50 -2.06
C LYS A 93 8.64 6.03 -3.51
N HIS A 94 7.50 5.61 -4.06
CA HIS A 94 7.36 5.23 -5.46
C HIS A 94 6.27 6.09 -6.11
N VAL A 95 6.62 6.75 -7.19
CA VAL A 95 5.65 7.49 -8.01
C VAL A 95 5.09 6.54 -9.05
N PHE A 96 3.80 6.25 -8.96
CA PHE A 96 3.10 5.40 -9.92
C PHE A 96 2.41 6.24 -10.98
N VAL A 97 2.41 5.74 -12.20
CA VAL A 97 1.71 6.34 -13.33
C VAL A 97 0.84 5.28 -13.96
N ALA A 98 -0.47 5.50 -13.96
CA ALA A 98 -1.43 4.71 -14.71
C ALA A 98 -1.77 5.44 -16.00
N VAL A 99 -1.47 4.82 -17.13
CA VAL A 99 -1.73 5.40 -18.45
C VAL A 99 -3.09 4.92 -18.94
N GLN A 100 -4.00 5.86 -19.12
CA GLN A 100 -5.30 5.67 -19.78
C GLN A 100 -5.37 6.61 -20.98
N SER A 101 -4.65 6.28 -22.05
CA SER A 101 -4.39 7.18 -23.18
C SER A 101 -5.59 8.02 -23.60
N PRO A 102 -5.44 9.35 -23.73
CA PRO A 102 -4.19 10.13 -23.63
C PRO A 102 -3.83 10.59 -22.21
N ILE A 103 -4.57 10.18 -21.19
CA ILE A 103 -4.45 10.65 -19.80
C ILE A 103 -3.41 9.82 -19.06
N ARG A 104 -2.62 10.49 -18.23
CA ARG A 104 -1.70 9.86 -17.27
C ARG A 104 -2.11 10.28 -15.87
N ILE A 105 -2.39 9.28 -15.03
CA ILE A 105 -2.81 9.50 -13.65
C ILE A 105 -1.65 9.14 -12.74
N VAL A 106 -1.15 10.14 -12.00
CA VAL A 106 0.01 10.00 -11.11
C VAL A 106 -0.47 9.92 -9.67
N PHE A 107 0.02 8.94 -8.95
CA PHE A 107 -0.23 8.79 -7.52
C PHE A 107 1.04 8.25 -6.85
N VAL A 108 1.06 8.20 -5.52
CA VAL A 108 2.26 7.83 -4.75
C VAL A 108 1.96 6.65 -3.85
N VAL A 109 2.87 5.69 -3.83
CA VAL A 109 2.88 4.59 -2.86
C VAL A 109 4.17 4.68 -2.05
N LYS A 110 4.05 4.71 -0.74
CA LYS A 110 5.19 4.66 0.18
C LYS A 110 5.27 3.26 0.79
N VAL A 111 6.39 2.59 0.59
CA VAL A 111 6.65 1.26 1.15
C VAL A 111 7.51 1.43 2.40
N PHE A 112 6.99 0.97 3.55
CA PHE A 112 7.66 1.12 4.85
C PHE A 112 8.58 -0.05 5.18
N ARG A 113 8.35 -1.19 4.53
CA ARG A 113 9.09 -2.43 4.77
C ARG A 113 9.56 -3.00 3.44
N ASP A 114 10.77 -3.57 3.44
CA ASP A 114 11.36 -4.17 2.26
C ASP A 114 11.02 -5.67 2.13
N ASN A 115 11.49 -6.28 1.04
CA ASN A 115 11.29 -7.70 0.76
C ASN A 115 11.93 -8.61 1.80
N GLU A 116 13.05 -8.21 2.37
CA GLU A 116 13.78 -9.01 3.35
C GLU A 116 12.93 -9.31 4.57
N TRP A 117 12.13 -8.33 5.00
CA TRP A 117 11.20 -8.52 6.11
C TRP A 117 10.14 -9.58 5.81
N LEU A 118 9.57 -9.56 4.61
CA LEU A 118 8.56 -10.55 4.19
C LEU A 118 9.17 -11.95 4.04
N LEU A 119 10.36 -12.06 3.46
CA LEU A 119 11.07 -13.32 3.33
C LEU A 119 11.42 -13.91 4.69
N ALA A 120 11.88 -13.10 5.62
CA ALA A 120 12.17 -13.53 6.98
C ALA A 120 10.92 -14.08 7.69
N MET A 121 9.76 -13.43 7.51
CA MET A 121 8.50 -13.90 8.07
C MET A 121 8.02 -15.21 7.43
N GLN A 122 8.23 -15.39 6.12
CA GLN A 122 7.90 -16.64 5.43
C GLN A 122 8.77 -17.79 5.90
N GLU A 123 10.06 -17.58 6.05
CA GLU A 123 11.00 -18.58 6.58
C GLU A 123 10.61 -18.99 8.00
N GLU A 124 10.26 -18.05 8.84
CA GLU A 124 9.81 -18.31 10.20
C GLU A 124 8.54 -19.15 10.26
N ARG A 125 7.57 -18.88 9.39
CA ARG A 125 6.35 -19.67 9.25
C ARG A 125 6.61 -21.09 8.77
N LEU A 126 7.54 -21.27 7.83
CA LEU A 126 7.91 -22.58 7.32
C LEU A 126 8.63 -23.40 8.40
N ALA A 127 9.50 -22.78 9.18
CA ALA A 127 10.19 -23.43 10.30
C ALA A 127 9.21 -23.92 11.37
N LEU A 128 8.18 -23.13 11.69
CA LEU A 128 7.13 -23.50 12.64
C LEU A 128 6.23 -24.63 12.13
N LYS A 129 6.05 -24.76 10.82
CA LYS A 129 5.25 -25.83 10.22
C LYS A 129 5.95 -27.18 10.20
N ASN A 130 7.28 -27.19 10.19
CA ASN A 130 8.08 -28.41 10.09
C ASN A 130 8.44 -29.01 11.46
N ASP A 131 8.09 -28.36 12.53
CA ASP A 131 8.22 -28.84 13.89
C ASP A 131 6.89 -29.46 14.36
#